data_f1cf83b0d7ca44c005bac42d89625832
#
_entry.id   f1cf83b0d7ca44c005bac42d89625832
#
_cell.length_a   1.000
_cell.length_b   1.000
_cell.length_c   1.000
_cell.angle_alpha   90.00
_cell.angle_beta   90.00
_cell.angle_gamma   90.00
#
_symmetry.space_group_name_H-M   'P 1'
#
loop_
_entity.id
_entity.type
_entity.pdbx_description
1 polymer ?
#
loop_
_entity_poly.entity_id
_entity_poly.type
_entity_poly.pdbx_seq_one_letter_code
_entity_poly.pdbx_strand_id
1 'polypeptide(L)' 'MNSIDDFVALLRDELALSVTADDIGLGFDAVPSWDSVHLLSLCTILERETGRPLALSEVLEAPSLEAVYRLATAS' A
#
# COMPACT_ATOMS: atom_id res chain seq x y z
N MET A 1 8.89 8.81 0.24
CA MET A 1 7.48 8.84 -0.23
C MET A 1 6.82 10.05 0.37
N ASN A 2 6.53 11.04 -0.47
CA ASN A 2 6.11 12.36 -0.01
C ASN A 2 4.63 12.66 -0.22
N SER A 3 3.95 11.85 -1.01
CA SER A 3 2.55 12.10 -1.33
C SER A 3 1.85 10.81 -1.71
N ILE A 4 0.52 10.88 -1.79
CA ILE A 4 -0.29 9.76 -2.23
C ILE A 4 0.02 9.39 -3.69
N ASP A 5 0.42 10.36 -4.51
CA ASP A 5 0.80 10.11 -5.89
C ASP A 5 2.07 9.25 -5.96
N ASP A 6 3.03 9.49 -5.07
CA ASP A 6 4.24 8.69 -4.97
C ASP A 6 3.89 7.25 -4.57
N PHE A 7 2.93 7.09 -3.68
CA PHE A 7 2.46 5.78 -3.26
C PHE A 7 1.82 5.02 -4.43
N VAL A 8 0.97 5.69 -5.19
CA VAL A 8 0.32 5.10 -6.37
C VAL A 8 1.37 4.69 -7.40
N ALA A 9 2.35 5.55 -7.67
CA ALA A 9 3.44 5.25 -8.59
C ALA A 9 4.22 4.04 -8.13
N LEU A 10 4.48 3.93 -6.83
CA LEU A 10 5.20 2.79 -6.24
C LEU A 10 4.43 1.50 -6.44
N LEU A 11 3.11 1.50 -6.22
CA LEU A 11 2.27 0.33 -6.44
C LEU A 11 2.32 -0.13 -7.89
N ARG A 12 2.30 0.81 -8.82
CA ARG A 12 2.34 0.49 -10.25
C ARG A 12 3.69 -0.04 -10.68
N ASP A 13 4.77 0.57 -10.18
CA ASP A 13 6.13 0.22 -10.59
C ASP A 13 6.64 -1.04 -9.91
N GLU A 14 6.37 -1.20 -8.61
CA GLU A 14 6.93 -2.29 -7.81
C GLU A 14 6.05 -3.53 -7.78
N LEU A 15 4.74 -3.35 -7.80
CA LEU A 15 3.78 -4.45 -7.71
C LEU A 15 3.04 -4.69 -9.01
N ALA A 16 3.29 -3.88 -10.04
CA ALA A 16 2.63 -3.97 -11.34
C ALA A 16 1.10 -3.92 -11.22
N LEU A 17 0.58 -3.21 -10.22
CA LEU A 17 -0.85 -3.05 -10.03
C LEU A 17 -1.37 -1.89 -10.89
N SER A 18 -2.48 -2.13 -11.57
CA SER A 18 -3.12 -1.11 -12.41
C SER A 18 -4.11 -0.30 -11.58
N VAL A 19 -3.58 0.50 -10.65
CA VAL A 19 -4.40 1.29 -9.73
C VAL A 19 -4.19 2.78 -9.95
N THR A 20 -5.22 3.56 -9.59
CA THR A 20 -5.16 5.02 -9.60
C THR A 20 -5.37 5.54 -8.17
N ALA A 21 -5.21 6.85 -7.98
CA ALA A 21 -5.44 7.46 -6.67
C ALA A 21 -6.87 7.24 -6.17
N ASP A 22 -7.83 7.11 -7.08
CA ASP A 22 -9.23 6.82 -6.70
C ASP A 22 -9.40 5.39 -6.22
N ASP A 23 -8.67 4.46 -6.82
CA ASP A 23 -8.79 3.02 -6.49
C ASP A 23 -8.28 2.69 -5.09
N ILE A 24 -7.25 3.38 -4.62
CA ILE A 24 -6.64 3.06 -3.33
C ILE A 24 -7.54 3.38 -2.14
N GLY A 25 -8.54 4.23 -2.33
CA GLY A 25 -9.54 4.52 -1.30
C GLY A 25 -10.61 3.44 -1.18
N LEU A 26 -10.68 2.54 -2.13
CA LEU A 26 -11.64 1.44 -2.14
C LEU A 26 -11.12 0.28 -1.29
N GLY A 27 -12.04 -0.62 -0.90
CA GLY A 27 -11.63 -1.83 -0.21
C GLY A 27 -10.76 -2.71 -1.11
N PHE A 28 -9.99 -3.61 -0.51
CA PHE A 28 -9.11 -4.49 -1.27
C PHE A 28 -9.84 -5.33 -2.32
N ASP A 29 -11.09 -5.70 -2.05
CA ASP A 29 -11.89 -6.49 -2.98
C ASP A 29 -12.14 -5.76 -4.30
N ALA A 30 -12.09 -4.44 -4.29
CA ALA A 30 -12.32 -3.62 -5.47
C ALA A 30 -11.04 -3.29 -6.23
N VAL A 31 -9.87 -3.69 -5.71
CA VAL A 31 -8.58 -3.42 -6.36
C VAL A 31 -8.30 -4.50 -7.40
N PRO A 32 -8.10 -4.13 -8.68
CA PRO A 32 -7.82 -5.12 -9.72
C PRO A 32 -6.53 -5.90 -9.44
N SER A 33 -6.57 -7.20 -9.66
CA SER A 33 -5.41 -8.10 -9.55
C SER A 33 -4.80 -8.17 -8.14
N TRP A 34 -5.52 -7.74 -7.12
CA TRP A 34 -5.02 -7.77 -5.74
C TRP A 34 -5.12 -9.17 -5.15
N ASP A 35 -4.07 -9.59 -4.43
CA ASP A 35 -4.10 -10.79 -3.59
C ASP A 35 -3.21 -10.58 -2.37
N SER A 36 -3.20 -11.56 -1.45
CA SER A 36 -2.48 -11.45 -0.18
C SER A 36 -0.96 -11.43 -0.35
N VAL A 37 -0.44 -11.96 -1.44
CA VAL A 37 0.99 -11.91 -1.73
C VAL A 37 1.43 -10.47 -1.98
N HIS A 38 0.59 -9.69 -2.63
CA HIS A 38 0.85 -8.26 -2.84
C HIS A 38 0.99 -7.51 -1.52
N LEU A 39 0.20 -7.90 -0.51
CA LEU A 39 0.25 -7.24 0.79
C LEU A 39 1.61 -7.42 1.46
N LEU A 40 2.16 -8.63 1.42
CA LEU A 40 3.48 -8.92 1.99
C LEU A 40 4.57 -8.13 1.27
N SER A 41 4.51 -8.11 -0.06
CA SER A 41 5.46 -7.35 -0.86
C SER A 41 5.36 -5.86 -0.57
N LEU A 42 4.14 -5.36 -0.42
CA LEU A 42 3.90 -3.96 -0.12
C LEU A 42 4.49 -3.57 1.24
N CYS A 43 4.33 -4.41 2.26
CA CYS A 43 4.94 -4.16 3.56
C CYS A 43 6.46 -3.98 3.45
N THR A 44 7.12 -4.89 2.76
CA THR A 44 8.57 -4.84 2.57
C THR A 44 8.99 -3.56 1.86
N ILE A 45 8.27 -3.21 0.80
CA ILE A 45 8.57 -2.02 0.02
C ILE A 45 8.39 -0.75 0.85
N LEU A 46 7.30 -0.67 1.60
CA LEU A 46 7.02 0.50 2.43
C LEU A 46 8.03 0.65 3.56
N GLU A 47 8.45 -0.44 4.19
CA GLU A 47 9.49 -0.39 5.20
C GLU A 47 10.80 0.14 4.63
N ARG A 48 11.15 -0.30 3.42
CA ARG A 48 12.35 0.17 2.74
C ARG A 48 12.26 1.66 2.39
N GLU A 49 11.10 2.09 1.87
CA GLU A 49 10.93 3.47 1.41
C GLU A 49 10.79 4.47 2.56
N THR A 50 10.17 4.08 3.65
CA THR A 50 9.96 4.97 4.80
C THR A 50 11.06 4.86 5.85
N GLY A 51 11.85 3.78 5.80
CA GLY A 51 12.86 3.50 6.82
C GLY A 51 12.27 3.14 8.18
N ARG A 52 11.01 2.75 8.23
CA ARG A 52 10.28 2.46 9.46
C ARG A 52 9.64 1.09 9.38
N PRO A 53 9.68 0.30 10.47
CA PRO A 53 9.03 -1.00 10.48
C PRO A 53 7.50 -0.84 10.49
N LEU A 54 6.83 -1.75 9.79
CA LEU A 54 5.37 -1.84 9.80
C LEU A 54 4.95 -3.14 10.48
N ALA A 55 3.98 -3.04 11.38
CA ALA A 55 3.41 -4.23 12.00
C ALA A 55 2.49 -4.92 10.99
N LEU A 56 2.82 -6.14 10.62
CA LEU A 56 2.03 -6.91 9.65
C LEU A 56 0.58 -7.03 10.09
N SER A 57 0.34 -7.22 11.39
CA SER A 57 -1.02 -7.33 11.93
C SER A 57 -1.84 -6.07 11.66
N GLU A 58 -1.24 -4.89 11.77
CA GLU A 58 -1.93 -3.64 11.47
C GLU A 58 -2.24 -3.52 9.98
N VAL A 59 -1.30 -3.92 9.13
CA VAL A 59 -1.48 -3.90 7.69
C VAL A 59 -2.59 -4.84 7.27
N LEU A 60 -2.64 -6.03 7.87
CA LEU A 60 -3.68 -7.02 7.58
C LEU A 60 -5.07 -6.53 7.99
N GLU A 61 -5.16 -5.68 9.00
CA GLU A 61 -6.43 -5.11 9.45
C GLU A 61 -6.83 -3.86 8.69
N ALA A 62 -5.95 -3.30 7.89
CA ALA A 62 -6.25 -2.10 7.12
C ALA A 62 -7.34 -2.38 6.10
N PRO A 63 -8.36 -1.51 6.00
CA PRO A 63 -9.49 -1.75 5.08
C PRO A 63 -9.19 -1.43 3.63
N SER A 64 -8.10 -0.71 3.35
CA SER A 64 -7.78 -0.28 1.99
C SER A 64 -6.29 0.03 1.86
N LEU A 65 -5.83 0.20 0.62
CA LEU A 65 -4.46 0.62 0.34
C LEU A 65 -4.17 2.01 0.92
N GLU A 66 -5.14 2.91 0.87
CA GLU A 66 -4.98 4.23 1.48
C GLU A 66 -4.72 4.13 2.97
N ALA A 67 -5.40 3.23 3.67
CA ALA A 67 -5.18 2.99 5.09
C ALA A 67 -3.76 2.47 5.35
N VAL A 68 -3.25 1.59 4.49
CA VAL A 68 -1.86 1.11 4.58
C VAL A 68 -0.88 2.27 4.39
N TYR A 69 -1.15 3.14 3.42
CA TYR A 69 -0.33 4.32 3.19
C TYR A 69 -0.26 5.20 4.45
N ARG A 70 -1.39 5.41 5.10
CA ARG A 70 -1.44 6.20 6.33
C ARG A 70 -0.64 5.57 7.46
N LEU A 71 -0.70 4.24 7.58
CA LEU A 71 0.11 3.53 8.58
C LEU A 71 1.61 3.73 8.31
N ALA A 72 2.01 3.68 7.07
CA ALA A 72 3.41 3.82 6.68
C ALA A 72 3.93 5.25 6.88
N THR A 73 3.07 6.23 6.76
CA THR A 73 3.46 7.65 6.85
C THR A 73 3.08 8.31 8.17
N ALA A 74 2.39 7.60 9.05
CA ALA A 74 2.02 8.12 10.37
C ALA A 74 3.27 8.42 11.21
N SER A 75 3.25 9.52 11.89
CA SER A 75 4.35 9.97 12.75
C SER A 75 4.21 9.43 14.15
#